data_5ab0c65eeeefc693c9030dd44cf7266c
#
_entry.id   5ab0c65eeeefc693c9030dd44cf7266c
#
_cell.length_a   1.000
_cell.length_b   1.000
_cell.length_c   1.000
_cell.angle_alpha   90.00
_cell.angle_beta   90.00
_cell.angle_gamma   90.00
#
_symmetry.space_group_name_H-M   'P 1'
#
loop_
_entity.id
_entity.type
_entity.pdbx_description
1 polymer ?
#
loop_
_entity_poly.entity_id
_entity_poly.type
_entity_poly.pdbx_seq_one_letter_code
_entity_poly.pdbx_strand_id
1 'polypeptide(L)'
;MIRTLVFLPLAVSISNAAIAPEQVKSAAVKSLALMQSSASVFAGKMPCFSCHHQGLGTLAASMAQERGIDLGLDAAKVATHGLTAPISIDPASIDKAVQANYLIDPTLMDGFSLLVANAAGVKPNLSTAVYARRIANWQQADGHWTTLDARPPHSYSFVTATAIAVRAMRLYFPAQLSVERDQRIAKAALWLSKAKARSTEDATFRLLGLSWANAPSGDARQALLALQRADGGWSQTPQMSSDPYSTGQAIYALSQAASMKLTDPRIEQAITWLLTTQKPDGSWMVESRQRSPATVSPPFFESEFPHGKNQYISAAATAWGAMGLMSIVPKTVSKPKPLAPADAVAVKGEHSWMSTALFGTAAELNNLLDGGLDVNAHTEAGTTLLMMAAHDAAKVKLLLDRGADAAVKAKSGYTALFVASMYRGNVDSVLQLIAKGAPAKIGEGVMFGSSPLYYAAASGDAAIVQALLENGADPNRKMMVLGMFPVSPLNAALTGSAEVIPILAKHGASLDEKDPDGLNLVATATLTHRPDVVRALAKAGANVNSVDKFGWTPLLYAATVDFGDADVVEALLAAGADAKKTSPDGKSPLSQAKLYSPSALAILKR
;
A
#
# COMPACT_ATOMS: atom_id res chain seq x y z
N MET A 1 -28.91 -40.47 -54.18
CA MET A 1 -27.56 -39.90 -54.27
C MET A 1 -27.49 -38.73 -53.37
N ILE A 2 -26.98 -38.93 -52.17
CA ILE A 2 -26.79 -37.87 -51.14
C ILE A 2 -25.31 -37.46 -51.24
N ARG A 3 -25.04 -36.22 -51.64
CA ARG A 3 -23.69 -35.67 -51.66
C ARG A 3 -23.35 -35.12 -50.28
N THR A 4 -22.43 -35.80 -49.61
CA THR A 4 -21.85 -35.34 -48.33
C THR A 4 -20.86 -34.22 -48.63
N LEU A 5 -21.17 -33.00 -48.20
CA LEU A 5 -20.23 -31.88 -48.18
C LEU A 5 -19.27 -32.05 -47.00
N VAL A 6 -18.01 -32.28 -47.30
CA VAL A 6 -16.90 -32.28 -46.36
C VAL A 6 -16.47 -30.82 -46.16
N PHE A 7 -16.74 -30.25 -45.00
CA PHE A 7 -16.14 -28.99 -44.57
C PHE A 7 -14.70 -29.26 -44.13
N LEU A 8 -13.73 -28.86 -44.92
CA LEU A 8 -12.36 -28.69 -44.44
C LEU A 8 -12.29 -27.44 -43.55
N PRO A 9 -11.69 -27.52 -42.35
CA PRO A 9 -11.41 -26.33 -41.58
C PRO A 9 -10.29 -25.54 -42.28
N LEU A 10 -10.58 -24.30 -42.66
CA LEU A 10 -9.54 -23.33 -43.02
C LEU A 10 -8.64 -23.11 -41.79
N ALA A 11 -7.45 -23.68 -41.82
CA ALA A 11 -6.37 -23.31 -40.94
C ALA A 11 -5.95 -21.87 -41.32
N VAL A 12 -6.40 -20.90 -40.58
CA VAL A 12 -5.87 -19.54 -40.65
C VAL A 12 -4.43 -19.63 -40.13
N SER A 13 -3.48 -19.69 -41.03
CA SER A 13 -2.08 -19.49 -40.73
C SER A 13 -1.90 -18.04 -40.26
N ILE A 14 -1.87 -17.81 -38.93
CA ILE A 14 -1.41 -16.57 -38.38
C ILE A 14 0.07 -16.47 -38.79
N SER A 15 0.37 -15.62 -39.75
CA SER A 15 1.74 -15.25 -40.05
C SER A 15 2.33 -14.61 -38.82
N ASN A 16 3.31 -15.23 -38.17
CA ASN A 16 4.13 -14.64 -37.14
C ASN A 16 4.96 -13.49 -37.74
N ALA A 17 4.32 -12.36 -37.98
CA ALA A 17 5.07 -11.13 -38.24
C ALA A 17 5.73 -10.75 -36.92
N ALA A 18 7.05 -10.70 -36.87
CA ALA A 18 7.81 -10.30 -35.71
C ALA A 18 7.29 -8.95 -35.17
N ILE A 19 7.05 -8.86 -33.86
CA ILE A 19 6.56 -7.63 -33.22
C ILE A 19 7.54 -6.48 -33.53
N ALA A 20 7.07 -5.45 -34.23
CA ALA A 20 7.89 -4.29 -34.56
C ALA A 20 8.09 -3.41 -33.31
N PRO A 21 9.32 -3.05 -32.94
CA PRO A 21 9.59 -2.18 -31.79
C PRO A 21 8.81 -0.86 -31.83
N GLU A 22 8.57 -0.29 -33.00
CA GLU A 22 7.81 0.94 -33.17
C GLU A 22 6.30 0.76 -32.85
N GLN A 23 5.75 -0.42 -33.09
CA GLN A 23 4.37 -0.73 -32.69
C GLN A 23 4.24 -0.73 -31.14
N VAL A 24 5.21 -1.31 -30.45
CA VAL A 24 5.26 -1.36 -28.99
C VAL A 24 5.39 0.06 -28.40
N LYS A 25 6.29 0.88 -28.96
CA LYS A 25 6.47 2.28 -28.56
C LYS A 25 5.19 3.09 -28.77
N SER A 26 4.57 2.97 -29.96
CA SER A 26 3.33 3.68 -30.28
C SER A 26 2.20 3.34 -29.32
N ALA A 27 2.03 2.05 -28.98
CA ALA A 27 1.06 1.60 -28.02
C ALA A 27 1.32 2.17 -26.62
N ALA A 28 2.58 2.17 -26.16
CA ALA A 28 2.97 2.72 -24.86
C ALA A 28 2.74 4.24 -24.81
N VAL A 29 3.08 4.99 -25.86
CA VAL A 29 2.88 6.46 -25.93
C VAL A 29 1.41 6.83 -25.82
N LYS A 30 0.50 6.13 -26.48
CA LYS A 30 -0.95 6.36 -26.37
C LYS A 30 -1.43 6.18 -24.92
N SER A 31 -1.00 5.10 -24.27
CA SER A 31 -1.34 4.84 -22.87
C SER A 31 -0.82 5.92 -21.93
N LEU A 32 0.44 6.33 -22.11
CA LEU A 32 1.08 7.37 -21.28
C LEU A 32 0.39 8.72 -21.42
N ALA A 33 -0.02 9.10 -22.63
CA ALA A 33 -0.74 10.34 -22.88
C ALA A 33 -2.06 10.39 -22.10
N LEU A 34 -2.85 9.31 -22.20
CA LEU A 34 -4.12 9.18 -21.50
C LEU A 34 -3.93 9.20 -19.97
N MET A 35 -2.93 8.49 -19.46
CA MET A 35 -2.65 8.43 -18.03
C MET A 35 -2.23 9.78 -17.46
N GLN A 36 -1.41 10.55 -18.17
CA GLN A 36 -0.99 11.87 -17.69
C GLN A 36 -2.12 12.88 -17.69
N SER A 37 -2.98 12.86 -18.71
CA SER A 37 -4.19 13.67 -18.73
C SER A 37 -5.08 13.37 -17.51
N SER A 38 -5.36 12.10 -17.27
CA SER A 38 -6.16 11.64 -16.13
C SER A 38 -5.52 11.98 -14.77
N ALA A 39 -4.21 11.81 -14.63
CA ALA A 39 -3.50 12.17 -13.41
C ALA A 39 -3.52 13.68 -13.13
N SER A 40 -3.48 14.52 -14.17
CA SER A 40 -3.60 15.96 -14.04
C SER A 40 -5.01 16.38 -13.58
N VAL A 41 -6.05 15.73 -14.10
CA VAL A 41 -7.44 15.95 -13.65
C VAL A 41 -7.59 15.53 -12.20
N PHE A 42 -7.08 14.36 -11.82
CA PHE A 42 -7.11 13.89 -10.43
C PHE A 42 -6.41 14.88 -9.49
N ALA A 43 -5.22 15.34 -9.86
CA ALA A 43 -4.46 16.34 -9.10
C ALA A 43 -5.22 17.66 -8.87
N GLY A 44 -6.03 18.07 -9.84
CA GLY A 44 -6.88 19.26 -9.71
C GLY A 44 -8.11 19.09 -8.81
N LYS A 45 -8.55 17.84 -8.61
CA LYS A 45 -9.76 17.53 -7.82
C LYS A 45 -9.45 17.07 -6.40
N MET A 46 -8.29 16.45 -6.16
CA MET A 46 -7.98 15.76 -4.90
C MET A 46 -6.68 16.22 -4.26
N PRO A 47 -6.66 16.43 -2.93
CA PRO A 47 -5.46 16.83 -2.19
C PRO A 47 -4.56 15.64 -1.82
N CYS A 48 -4.88 14.43 -2.26
CA CYS A 48 -4.16 13.21 -1.88
C CYS A 48 -3.36 12.62 -3.03
N PHE A 49 -2.33 11.86 -2.67
CA PHE A 49 -1.60 10.99 -3.60
C PHE A 49 -2.49 9.81 -4.02
N SER A 50 -2.41 9.45 -5.29
CA SER A 50 -3.06 8.25 -5.84
C SER A 50 -2.02 7.29 -6.42
N CYS A 51 -1.90 6.09 -5.85
CA CYS A 51 -0.98 5.07 -6.36
C CYS A 51 -1.33 4.63 -7.79
N HIS A 52 -2.60 4.58 -8.15
CA HIS A 52 -3.07 4.09 -9.46
C HIS A 52 -3.06 5.16 -10.59
N HIS A 53 -3.20 6.45 -10.29
CA HIS A 53 -3.11 7.51 -11.31
C HIS A 53 -1.73 8.15 -11.35
N GLN A 54 -1.30 8.73 -10.22
CA GLN A 54 -0.03 9.46 -10.15
C GLN A 54 1.16 8.52 -9.95
N GLY A 55 1.01 7.52 -9.08
CA GLY A 55 2.08 6.59 -8.72
C GLY A 55 2.54 5.75 -9.91
N LEU A 56 1.67 4.89 -10.41
CA LEU A 56 1.99 4.04 -11.56
C LEU A 56 2.27 4.85 -12.83
N GLY A 57 1.59 6.01 -12.99
CA GLY A 57 1.86 6.94 -14.09
C GLY A 57 3.28 7.49 -14.08
N THR A 58 3.79 7.90 -12.91
CA THR A 58 5.17 8.38 -12.75
C THR A 58 6.19 7.27 -12.98
N LEU A 59 5.93 6.05 -12.48
CA LEU A 59 6.79 4.89 -12.75
C LEU A 59 6.87 4.60 -14.25
N ALA A 60 5.73 4.60 -14.96
CA ALA A 60 5.67 4.38 -16.39
C ALA A 60 6.38 5.50 -17.18
N ALA A 61 6.22 6.76 -16.77
CA ALA A 61 6.90 7.91 -17.36
C ALA A 61 8.44 7.83 -17.22
N SER A 62 8.92 7.45 -16.03
CA SER A 62 10.35 7.22 -15.79
C SER A 62 10.90 6.11 -16.69
N MET A 63 10.19 5.00 -16.83
CA MET A 63 10.56 3.91 -17.74
C MET A 63 10.63 4.37 -19.21
N ALA A 64 9.71 5.23 -19.63
CA ALA A 64 9.69 5.79 -20.98
C ALA A 64 10.92 6.67 -21.25
N GLN A 65 11.28 7.55 -20.32
CA GLN A 65 12.49 8.37 -20.42
C GLN A 65 13.78 7.54 -20.54
N GLU A 66 13.92 6.47 -19.76
CA GLU A 66 15.08 5.56 -19.87
C GLU A 66 15.22 4.94 -21.28
N ARG A 67 14.13 4.91 -22.04
CA ARG A 67 14.05 4.32 -23.39
C ARG A 67 14.03 5.34 -24.51
N GLY A 68 14.25 6.62 -24.16
CA GLY A 68 14.22 7.71 -25.13
C GLY A 68 12.84 7.94 -25.75
N ILE A 69 11.77 7.52 -25.07
CA ILE A 69 10.39 7.82 -25.48
C ILE A 69 10.07 9.23 -25.00
N ASP A 70 9.83 10.13 -25.95
CA ASP A 70 9.36 11.47 -25.63
C ASP A 70 7.89 11.41 -25.18
N LEU A 71 7.63 11.94 -24.01
CA LEU A 71 6.29 11.94 -23.43
C LEU A 71 5.42 13.07 -23.96
N GLY A 72 6.04 14.16 -24.48
CA GLY A 72 5.37 15.35 -25.02
C GLY A 72 4.41 16.04 -24.03
N LEU A 73 4.46 15.67 -22.75
CA LEU A 73 3.45 15.95 -21.74
C LEU A 73 4.09 16.40 -20.42
N ASP A 74 3.29 17.02 -19.56
CA ASP A 74 3.68 17.58 -18.27
C ASP A 74 3.93 16.50 -17.19
N ALA A 75 4.76 15.49 -17.51
CA ALA A 75 5.11 14.42 -16.60
C ALA A 75 5.74 14.94 -15.29
N ALA A 76 6.47 16.06 -15.38
CA ALA A 76 7.06 16.72 -14.22
C ALA A 76 5.98 17.24 -13.26
N LYS A 77 4.90 17.82 -13.77
CA LYS A 77 3.80 18.33 -12.93
C LYS A 77 3.08 17.19 -12.19
N VAL A 78 2.80 16.09 -12.90
CA VAL A 78 2.18 14.90 -12.28
C VAL A 78 3.07 14.30 -11.21
N ALA A 79 4.37 14.13 -11.48
CA ALA A 79 5.33 13.60 -10.52
C ALA A 79 5.48 14.54 -9.30
N THR A 80 5.59 15.86 -9.53
CA THR A 80 5.70 16.85 -8.46
C THR A 80 4.47 16.84 -7.56
N HIS A 81 3.27 16.85 -8.14
CA HIS A 81 2.03 16.77 -7.35
C HIS A 81 1.97 15.47 -6.53
N GLY A 82 2.39 14.33 -7.09
CA GLY A 82 2.45 13.07 -6.36
C GLY A 82 3.36 13.10 -5.13
N LEU A 83 4.39 13.98 -5.13
CA LEU A 83 5.35 14.13 -4.03
C LEU A 83 5.01 15.27 -3.06
N THR A 84 4.20 16.25 -3.49
CA THR A 84 3.93 17.48 -2.71
C THR A 84 2.48 17.64 -2.32
N ALA A 85 1.60 16.70 -2.68
CA ALA A 85 0.21 16.71 -2.27
C ALA A 85 0.10 16.81 -0.73
N PRO A 86 -0.91 17.51 -0.19
CA PRO A 86 -1.09 17.63 1.26
C PRO A 86 -1.11 16.28 1.98
N ILE A 87 -1.69 15.27 1.34
CA ILE A 87 -1.80 13.88 1.85
C ILE A 87 -0.91 12.97 1.01
N SER A 88 0.39 13.09 1.20
CA SER A 88 1.43 12.20 0.65
C SER A 88 2.69 12.30 1.48
N ILE A 89 3.73 11.48 1.17
CA ILE A 89 5.06 11.80 1.67
C ILE A 89 5.51 13.13 1.09
N ASP A 90 6.33 13.82 1.85
CA ASP A 90 7.01 15.03 1.38
C ASP A 90 8.52 14.83 1.54
N PRO A 91 9.24 14.53 0.46
CA PRO A 91 10.68 14.29 0.55
C PRO A 91 11.47 15.55 0.93
N ALA A 92 10.85 16.73 0.85
CA ALA A 92 11.48 17.99 1.20
C ALA A 92 11.23 18.42 2.67
N SER A 93 10.33 17.74 3.41
CA SER A 93 9.94 18.15 4.76
C SER A 93 10.27 17.08 5.81
N ILE A 94 11.28 17.37 6.63
CA ILE A 94 11.61 16.49 7.79
C ILE A 94 10.50 16.51 8.85
N ASP A 95 9.86 17.65 9.06
CA ASP A 95 8.77 17.78 10.02
C ASP A 95 7.60 16.87 9.67
N LYS A 96 7.17 16.87 8.41
CA LYS A 96 6.10 16.01 7.93
C LYS A 96 6.48 14.52 8.00
N ALA A 97 7.74 14.18 7.75
CA ALA A 97 8.24 12.83 7.87
C ALA A 97 8.22 12.33 9.32
N VAL A 98 8.71 13.12 10.27
CA VAL A 98 8.79 12.75 11.71
C VAL A 98 7.41 12.70 12.34
N GLN A 99 6.56 13.69 12.09
CA GLN A 99 5.25 13.78 12.73
C GLN A 99 4.21 12.82 12.14
N ALA A 100 4.36 12.38 10.88
CA ALA A 100 3.48 11.40 10.21
C ALA A 100 1.97 11.72 10.33
N ASN A 101 1.60 12.98 10.23
CA ASN A 101 0.28 13.50 10.56
C ASN A 101 -0.86 13.08 9.58
N TYR A 102 -0.61 12.17 8.65
CA TYR A 102 -1.58 11.62 7.68
C TYR A 102 -1.52 10.09 7.56
N LEU A 103 -0.88 9.42 8.52
CA LEU A 103 -0.62 7.98 8.46
C LEU A 103 -1.93 7.16 8.39
N ILE A 104 -2.17 6.49 7.26
CA ILE A 104 -3.35 5.64 7.02
C ILE A 104 -2.91 4.19 6.78
N ASP A 105 -2.09 3.97 5.77
CA ASP A 105 -1.45 2.69 5.44
C ASP A 105 0.00 2.98 5.07
N PRO A 106 0.93 3.00 6.04
CA PRO A 106 2.31 3.38 5.78
C PRO A 106 3.01 2.42 4.85
N THR A 107 2.58 1.17 4.79
CA THR A 107 3.25 0.18 3.95
C THR A 107 3.04 0.47 2.47
N LEU A 108 1.79 0.63 2.05
CA LEU A 108 1.50 0.86 0.63
C LEU A 108 1.57 2.34 0.26
N MET A 109 0.99 3.25 1.07
CA MET A 109 1.02 4.68 0.72
C MET A 109 2.44 5.24 0.72
N ASP A 110 3.18 5.12 1.83
CA ASP A 110 4.56 5.61 1.88
C ASP A 110 5.46 4.78 0.96
N GLY A 111 5.23 3.46 0.87
CA GLY A 111 5.99 2.56 0.02
C GLY A 111 5.91 2.94 -1.46
N PHE A 112 4.70 3.07 -2.02
CA PHE A 112 4.53 3.52 -3.41
C PHE A 112 5.04 4.94 -3.61
N SER A 113 4.81 5.85 -2.66
CA SER A 113 5.33 7.22 -2.76
C SER A 113 6.86 7.27 -2.79
N LEU A 114 7.55 6.40 -2.04
CA LEU A 114 9.01 6.27 -2.13
C LEU A 114 9.48 5.69 -3.48
N LEU A 115 8.73 4.75 -4.05
CA LEU A 115 9.01 4.26 -5.41
C LEU A 115 8.84 5.39 -6.44
N VAL A 116 7.80 6.20 -6.29
CA VAL A 116 7.56 7.39 -7.12
C VAL A 116 8.67 8.42 -6.95
N ALA A 117 9.09 8.69 -5.71
CA ALA A 117 10.20 9.58 -5.43
C ALA A 117 11.48 9.12 -6.16
N ASN A 118 11.77 7.83 -6.14
CA ASN A 118 12.91 7.27 -6.88
C ASN A 118 12.75 7.43 -8.40
N ALA A 119 11.57 7.13 -8.94
CA ALA A 119 11.26 7.29 -10.36
C ALA A 119 11.32 8.78 -10.80
N ALA A 120 10.93 9.68 -9.92
CA ALA A 120 11.02 11.12 -10.14
C ALA A 120 12.45 11.69 -10.00
N GLY A 121 13.42 10.87 -9.56
CA GLY A 121 14.83 11.26 -9.44
C GLY A 121 15.23 11.84 -8.09
N VAL A 122 14.35 11.73 -7.06
CA VAL A 122 14.67 12.17 -5.69
C VAL A 122 15.80 11.32 -5.11
N LYS A 123 16.85 11.99 -4.66
CA LYS A 123 17.98 11.35 -4.00
C LYS A 123 17.66 11.03 -2.53
N PRO A 124 18.27 9.99 -1.93
CA PRO A 124 18.18 9.76 -0.50
C PRO A 124 18.53 11.01 0.31
N ASN A 125 17.66 11.35 1.27
CA ASN A 125 17.81 12.44 2.21
C ASN A 125 17.19 12.05 3.57
N LEU A 126 17.25 12.92 4.59
CA LEU A 126 16.75 12.61 5.93
C LEU A 126 15.25 12.29 5.92
N SER A 127 14.44 13.04 5.19
CA SER A 127 12.99 12.84 5.13
C SER A 127 12.64 11.47 4.53
N THR A 128 13.22 11.12 3.37
CA THR A 128 13.00 9.82 2.74
C THR A 128 13.51 8.66 3.61
N ALA A 129 14.58 8.87 4.37
CA ALA A 129 15.12 7.88 5.30
C ALA A 129 14.17 7.64 6.50
N VAL A 130 13.53 8.69 7.03
CA VAL A 130 12.52 8.56 8.08
C VAL A 130 11.31 7.77 7.59
N TYR A 131 10.78 8.06 6.39
CA TYR A 131 9.68 7.29 5.80
C TYR A 131 10.05 5.82 5.61
N ALA A 132 11.22 5.52 5.06
CA ALA A 132 11.68 4.15 4.85
C ALA A 132 11.84 3.38 6.19
N ARG A 133 12.35 4.05 7.23
CA ARG A 133 12.48 3.46 8.55
C ARG A 133 11.13 3.24 9.22
N ARG A 134 10.18 4.14 9.03
CA ARG A 134 8.80 3.96 9.52
C ARG A 134 8.15 2.73 8.89
N ILE A 135 8.26 2.55 7.56
CA ILE A 135 7.80 1.33 6.89
C ILE A 135 8.46 0.10 7.52
N ALA A 136 9.79 0.10 7.65
CA ALA A 136 10.53 -1.03 8.23
C ALA A 136 10.01 -1.41 9.62
N ASN A 137 9.61 -0.43 10.41
CA ASN A 137 9.16 -0.65 11.78
C ASN A 137 7.77 -1.30 11.89
N TRP A 138 6.99 -1.33 10.80
CA TRP A 138 5.69 -2.00 10.74
C TRP A 138 5.80 -3.47 10.31
N GLN A 139 7.02 -3.99 10.15
CA GLN A 139 7.25 -5.39 9.86
C GLN A 139 6.68 -6.29 10.96
N GLN A 140 5.88 -7.28 10.58
CA GLN A 140 5.35 -8.27 11.50
C GLN A 140 6.47 -9.23 11.97
N ALA A 141 6.20 -9.95 13.06
CA ALA A 141 7.20 -10.83 13.70
C ALA A 141 7.74 -11.92 12.76
N ASP A 142 6.92 -12.41 11.84
CA ASP A 142 7.29 -13.43 10.85
C ASP A 142 7.97 -12.85 9.60
N GLY A 143 8.05 -11.52 9.47
CA GLY A 143 8.77 -10.82 8.41
C GLY A 143 7.94 -10.15 7.34
N HIS A 144 6.60 -10.30 7.32
CA HIS A 144 5.74 -9.65 6.34
C HIS A 144 5.26 -8.25 6.77
N TRP A 145 4.57 -7.57 5.86
CA TRP A 145 3.79 -6.35 6.11
C TRP A 145 2.34 -6.55 5.73
N THR A 146 1.47 -5.92 6.50
CA THR A 146 0.03 -5.86 6.25
C THR A 146 -0.35 -4.60 5.46
N THR A 147 -1.57 -4.59 4.93
CA THR A 147 -2.17 -3.43 4.26
C THR A 147 -3.66 -3.37 4.57
N LEU A 148 -4.25 -2.18 4.48
CA LEU A 148 -5.70 -1.94 4.51
C LEU A 148 -6.31 -1.82 3.11
N ASP A 149 -5.51 -1.83 2.05
CA ASP A 149 -6.08 -1.71 0.72
C ASP A 149 -6.95 -2.92 0.38
N ALA A 150 -8.20 -2.67 0.02
CA ALA A 150 -9.24 -3.68 -0.19
C ALA A 150 -9.83 -3.61 -1.60
N ARG A 151 -9.03 -3.22 -2.58
CA ARG A 151 -9.48 -2.99 -3.96
C ARG A 151 -8.84 -3.93 -4.96
N PRO A 152 -9.05 -5.28 -4.84
CA PRO A 152 -8.48 -6.21 -5.79
C PRO A 152 -8.92 -5.89 -7.23
N PRO A 153 -8.01 -6.03 -8.21
CA PRO A 153 -6.70 -6.66 -8.12
C PRO A 153 -5.56 -5.79 -7.60
N HIS A 154 -5.76 -4.50 -7.34
CA HIS A 154 -4.68 -3.58 -7.02
C HIS A 154 -4.35 -3.57 -5.52
N SER A 155 -3.10 -3.89 -5.18
CA SER A 155 -2.46 -3.64 -3.86
C SER A 155 -3.15 -4.24 -2.62
N TYR A 156 -4.01 -5.24 -2.77
CA TYR A 156 -4.80 -5.84 -1.68
C TYR A 156 -4.05 -6.91 -0.88
N SER A 157 -2.84 -7.27 -1.28
CA SER A 157 -2.13 -8.47 -0.81
C SER A 157 -0.97 -8.12 0.13
N PHE A 158 -0.77 -8.94 1.17
CA PHE A 158 0.41 -8.85 2.04
C PHE A 158 1.71 -9.19 1.29
N VAL A 159 1.63 -9.98 0.20
CA VAL A 159 2.78 -10.24 -0.67
C VAL A 159 3.20 -8.94 -1.37
N THR A 160 2.25 -8.20 -1.93
CA THR A 160 2.49 -6.88 -2.54
C THR A 160 3.07 -5.90 -1.51
N ALA A 161 2.43 -5.79 -0.34
CA ALA A 161 2.88 -4.91 0.73
C ALA A 161 4.33 -5.21 1.17
N THR A 162 4.65 -6.51 1.36
CA THR A 162 5.99 -6.95 1.74
C THR A 162 7.03 -6.64 0.65
N ALA A 163 6.73 -6.89 -0.60
CA ALA A 163 7.63 -6.60 -1.71
C ALA A 163 7.90 -5.08 -1.86
N ILE A 164 6.86 -4.25 -1.76
CA ILE A 164 6.98 -2.78 -1.81
C ILE A 164 7.82 -2.26 -0.64
N ALA A 165 7.61 -2.78 0.58
CA ALA A 165 8.40 -2.42 1.76
C ALA A 165 9.89 -2.77 1.56
N VAL A 166 10.21 -3.97 1.05
CA VAL A 166 11.58 -4.37 0.70
C VAL A 166 12.20 -3.40 -0.29
N ARG A 167 11.46 -3.02 -1.36
CA ARG A 167 11.96 -2.08 -2.36
C ARG A 167 12.21 -0.71 -1.78
N ALA A 168 11.28 -0.16 -1.00
CA ALA A 168 11.41 1.14 -0.35
C ALA A 168 12.64 1.19 0.59
N MET A 169 12.85 0.14 1.39
CA MET A 169 14.03 0.04 2.25
C MET A 169 15.34 -0.03 1.46
N ARG A 170 15.39 -0.76 0.33
CA ARG A 170 16.59 -0.78 -0.54
C ARG A 170 16.94 0.58 -1.12
N LEU A 171 15.94 1.41 -1.38
CA LEU A 171 16.12 2.71 -2.01
C LEU A 171 16.52 3.80 -1.02
N TYR A 172 15.94 3.80 0.19
CA TYR A 172 15.96 4.98 1.05
C TYR A 172 16.30 4.72 2.52
N PHE A 173 16.51 3.45 2.94
CA PHE A 173 16.84 3.20 4.34
C PHE A 173 18.15 3.87 4.75
N PRO A 174 18.25 4.46 5.97
CA PRO A 174 19.45 5.16 6.42
C PRO A 174 20.71 4.27 6.31
N ALA A 175 21.78 4.80 5.73
CA ALA A 175 23.02 4.05 5.54
C ALA A 175 23.65 3.60 6.88
N GLN A 176 23.51 4.43 7.91
CA GLN A 176 23.96 4.16 9.28
C GLN A 176 23.31 2.92 9.90
N LEU A 177 22.11 2.57 9.45
CA LEU A 177 21.31 1.43 9.92
C LEU A 177 21.27 0.27 8.92
N SER A 178 22.31 0.12 8.09
CA SER A 178 22.37 -0.91 7.04
C SER A 178 22.24 -2.32 7.58
N VAL A 179 22.78 -2.61 8.77
CA VAL A 179 22.65 -3.93 9.42
C VAL A 179 21.18 -4.24 9.76
N GLU A 180 20.46 -3.28 10.34
CA GLU A 180 19.02 -3.42 10.61
C GLU A 180 18.23 -3.63 9.32
N ARG A 181 18.50 -2.83 8.28
CA ARG A 181 17.89 -3.01 6.96
C ARG A 181 18.03 -4.43 6.43
N ASP A 182 19.27 -4.95 6.44
CA ASP A 182 19.56 -6.23 5.83
C ASP A 182 18.95 -7.40 6.62
N GLN A 183 18.89 -7.30 7.96
CA GLN A 183 18.17 -8.25 8.80
C GLN A 183 16.67 -8.27 8.52
N ARG A 184 16.04 -7.09 8.39
CA ARG A 184 14.61 -6.98 8.06
C ARG A 184 14.30 -7.50 6.65
N ILE A 185 15.14 -7.20 5.68
CA ILE A 185 15.01 -7.71 4.31
C ILE A 185 15.19 -9.23 4.27
N ALA A 186 16.12 -9.78 5.03
CA ALA A 186 16.30 -11.24 5.12
C ALA A 186 15.06 -11.95 5.69
N LYS A 187 14.43 -11.40 6.73
CA LYS A 187 13.16 -11.91 7.26
C LYS A 187 12.04 -11.86 6.22
N ALA A 188 11.92 -10.73 5.50
CA ALA A 188 10.95 -10.58 4.44
C ALA A 188 11.14 -11.59 3.30
N ALA A 189 12.40 -11.80 2.88
CA ALA A 189 12.73 -12.78 1.86
C ALA A 189 12.37 -14.22 2.28
N LEU A 190 12.62 -14.57 3.56
CA LEU A 190 12.23 -15.86 4.10
C LEU A 190 10.71 -16.05 4.09
N TRP A 191 9.94 -15.02 4.45
CA TRP A 191 8.49 -15.06 4.39
C TRP A 191 7.99 -15.17 2.94
N LEU A 192 8.49 -14.32 2.02
CA LEU A 192 8.15 -14.34 0.59
C LEU A 192 8.46 -15.71 -0.06
N SER A 193 9.55 -16.36 0.34
CA SER A 193 9.91 -17.67 -0.21
C SER A 193 8.85 -18.75 0.09
N LYS A 194 8.14 -18.62 1.22
CA LYS A 194 7.11 -19.55 1.70
C LYS A 194 5.69 -19.11 1.37
N ALA A 195 5.49 -17.83 1.00
CA ALA A 195 4.18 -17.29 0.72
C ALA A 195 3.50 -18.00 -0.46
N LYS A 196 2.24 -18.39 -0.26
CA LYS A 196 1.40 -18.97 -1.33
C LYS A 196 0.82 -17.83 -2.17
N ALA A 197 1.05 -17.87 -3.46
CA ALA A 197 0.42 -16.96 -4.40
C ALA A 197 -1.03 -17.42 -4.65
N ARG A 198 -2.00 -16.56 -4.33
CA ARG A 198 -3.44 -16.79 -4.54
C ARG A 198 -3.94 -16.14 -5.83
N SER A 199 -3.14 -15.25 -6.39
CA SER A 199 -3.45 -14.48 -7.58
C SER A 199 -2.18 -14.24 -8.41
N THR A 200 -2.34 -13.74 -9.62
CA THR A 200 -1.21 -13.30 -10.44
C THR A 200 -0.47 -12.12 -9.81
N GLU A 201 -1.17 -11.21 -9.11
CA GLU A 201 -0.51 -10.14 -8.36
C GLU A 201 0.42 -10.71 -7.29
N ASP A 202 -0.04 -11.67 -6.48
CA ASP A 202 0.82 -12.34 -5.49
C ASP A 202 2.06 -12.97 -6.14
N ALA A 203 1.88 -13.72 -7.22
CA ALA A 203 2.99 -14.37 -7.91
C ALA A 203 3.99 -13.35 -8.48
N THR A 204 3.48 -12.24 -9.03
CA THR A 204 4.27 -11.13 -9.56
C THR A 204 5.10 -10.46 -8.47
N PHE A 205 4.46 -10.03 -7.38
CA PHE A 205 5.16 -9.33 -6.31
C PHE A 205 6.04 -10.26 -5.45
N ARG A 206 5.72 -11.55 -5.37
CA ARG A 206 6.62 -12.55 -4.80
C ARG A 206 7.94 -12.62 -5.59
N LEU A 207 7.88 -12.67 -6.93
CA LEU A 207 9.06 -12.64 -7.78
C LEU A 207 9.85 -11.34 -7.64
N LEU A 208 9.19 -10.20 -7.73
CA LEU A 208 9.81 -8.88 -7.58
C LEU A 208 10.43 -8.70 -6.20
N GLY A 209 9.70 -9.04 -5.14
CA GLY A 209 10.16 -8.89 -3.76
C GLY A 209 11.41 -9.72 -3.44
N LEU A 210 11.43 -10.99 -3.87
CA LEU A 210 12.61 -11.84 -3.76
C LEU A 210 13.81 -11.29 -4.55
N SER A 211 13.57 -10.81 -5.77
CA SER A 211 14.61 -10.17 -6.59
C SER A 211 15.13 -8.89 -5.92
N TRP A 212 14.28 -8.02 -5.42
CA TRP A 212 14.67 -6.80 -4.70
C TRP A 212 15.39 -7.10 -3.37
N ALA A 213 15.08 -8.24 -2.76
CA ALA A 213 15.80 -8.72 -1.57
C ALA A 213 17.16 -9.33 -1.89
N ASN A 214 17.54 -9.50 -3.17
CA ASN A 214 18.68 -10.27 -3.65
C ASN A 214 18.63 -11.75 -3.17
N ALA A 215 17.42 -12.33 -3.10
CA ALA A 215 17.18 -13.71 -2.68
C ALA A 215 16.90 -14.62 -3.89
N PRO A 216 17.07 -15.94 -3.77
CA PRO A 216 16.70 -16.88 -4.82
C PRO A 216 15.24 -16.75 -5.22
N SER A 217 14.96 -16.59 -6.52
CA SER A 217 13.63 -16.32 -7.05
C SER A 217 13.18 -17.27 -8.18
N GLY A 218 13.94 -18.34 -8.43
CA GLY A 218 13.66 -19.30 -9.50
C GLY A 218 12.29 -19.94 -9.39
N ASP A 219 11.90 -20.40 -8.20
CA ASP A 219 10.57 -21.00 -7.96
C ASP A 219 9.44 -20.00 -8.16
N ALA A 220 9.65 -18.75 -7.72
CA ALA A 220 8.67 -17.67 -7.92
C ALA A 220 8.48 -17.35 -9.41
N ARG A 221 9.57 -17.36 -10.19
CA ARG A 221 9.51 -17.23 -11.65
C ARG A 221 8.71 -18.36 -12.27
N GLN A 222 8.99 -19.61 -11.93
CA GLN A 222 8.26 -20.76 -12.47
C GLN A 222 6.78 -20.73 -12.10
N ALA A 223 6.47 -20.36 -10.87
CA ALA A 223 5.08 -20.20 -10.41
C ALA A 223 4.33 -19.13 -11.21
N LEU A 224 4.95 -17.98 -11.50
CA LEU A 224 4.33 -16.94 -12.33
C LEU A 224 4.14 -17.40 -13.78
N LEU A 225 5.13 -18.08 -14.36
CA LEU A 225 5.03 -18.64 -15.71
C LEU A 225 3.94 -19.71 -15.82
N ALA A 226 3.72 -20.51 -14.79
CA ALA A 226 2.68 -21.54 -14.75
C ALA A 226 1.25 -20.96 -14.78
N LEU A 227 1.06 -19.69 -14.43
CA LEU A 227 -0.23 -19.00 -14.49
C LEU A 227 -0.55 -18.41 -15.87
N GLN A 228 0.40 -18.45 -16.83
CA GLN A 228 0.13 -17.98 -18.21
C GLN A 228 -0.92 -18.86 -18.86
N ARG A 229 -1.89 -18.24 -19.48
CA ARG A 229 -3.00 -18.90 -20.16
C ARG A 229 -2.66 -19.21 -21.61
N ALA A 230 -3.49 -20.06 -22.24
CA ALA A 230 -3.28 -20.48 -23.62
C ALA A 230 -3.37 -19.33 -24.65
N ASP A 231 -4.07 -18.23 -24.29
CA ASP A 231 -4.15 -17.01 -25.11
C ASP A 231 -2.91 -16.11 -24.99
N GLY A 232 -1.93 -16.48 -24.17
CA GLY A 232 -0.70 -15.74 -23.93
C GLY A 232 -0.77 -14.72 -22.80
N GLY A 233 -1.96 -14.40 -22.28
CA GLY A 233 -2.16 -13.47 -21.17
C GLY A 233 -2.11 -14.12 -19.78
N TRP A 234 -2.30 -13.29 -18.75
CA TRP A 234 -2.54 -13.71 -17.37
C TRP A 234 -3.86 -13.17 -16.88
N SER A 235 -4.52 -13.90 -16.00
CA SER A 235 -5.76 -13.49 -15.32
C SER A 235 -5.50 -13.13 -13.86
N GLN A 236 -6.37 -12.36 -13.24
CA GLN A 236 -6.25 -12.00 -11.81
C GLN A 236 -6.27 -13.24 -10.92
N THR A 237 -7.21 -14.15 -11.17
CA THR A 237 -7.31 -15.46 -10.51
C THR A 237 -7.47 -16.55 -11.56
N PRO A 238 -7.21 -17.85 -11.24
CA PRO A 238 -7.25 -18.94 -12.22
C PRO A 238 -8.61 -19.10 -12.94
N GLN A 239 -9.70 -18.65 -12.32
CA GLN A 239 -11.06 -18.79 -12.85
C GLN A 239 -11.49 -17.66 -13.79
N MET A 240 -10.69 -16.58 -13.85
CA MET A 240 -11.00 -15.41 -14.68
C MET A 240 -10.35 -15.51 -16.07
N SER A 241 -10.82 -14.72 -17.02
CA SER A 241 -10.15 -14.51 -18.31
C SER A 241 -8.87 -13.70 -18.13
N SER A 242 -7.98 -13.79 -19.11
CA SER A 242 -6.80 -12.92 -19.18
C SER A 242 -7.21 -11.45 -19.17
N ASP A 243 -6.43 -10.64 -18.46
CA ASP A 243 -6.67 -9.20 -18.34
C ASP A 243 -5.37 -8.39 -18.43
N PRO A 244 -5.43 -7.10 -18.81
CA PRO A 244 -4.25 -6.28 -19.04
C PRO A 244 -3.50 -5.92 -17.76
N TYR A 245 -4.18 -5.87 -16.60
CA TYR A 245 -3.55 -5.61 -15.30
C TYR A 245 -2.55 -6.73 -14.97
N SER A 246 -3.05 -7.96 -14.96
CA SER A 246 -2.26 -9.15 -14.65
C SER A 246 -1.18 -9.43 -15.69
N THR A 247 -1.53 -9.28 -16.98
CA THR A 247 -0.59 -9.51 -18.08
C THR A 247 0.55 -8.50 -18.07
N GLY A 248 0.25 -7.20 -17.90
CA GLY A 248 1.26 -6.16 -17.82
C GLY A 248 2.21 -6.34 -16.64
N GLN A 249 1.67 -6.66 -15.45
CA GLN A 249 2.46 -6.96 -14.27
C GLN A 249 3.38 -8.18 -14.46
N ALA A 250 2.87 -9.25 -15.04
CA ALA A 250 3.64 -10.48 -15.27
C ALA A 250 4.83 -10.21 -16.22
N ILE A 251 4.60 -9.53 -17.35
CA ILE A 251 5.67 -9.15 -18.28
C ILE A 251 6.71 -8.28 -17.58
N TYR A 252 6.26 -7.25 -16.83
CA TYR A 252 7.15 -6.38 -16.08
C TYR A 252 8.04 -7.18 -15.11
N ALA A 253 7.47 -8.04 -14.29
CA ALA A 253 8.23 -8.83 -13.33
C ALA A 253 9.18 -9.83 -13.98
N LEU A 254 8.73 -10.56 -15.01
CA LEU A 254 9.56 -11.50 -15.74
C LEU A 254 10.74 -10.82 -16.45
N SER A 255 10.53 -9.62 -16.97
CA SER A 255 11.61 -8.83 -17.57
C SER A 255 12.55 -8.23 -16.55
N GLN A 256 12.04 -7.61 -15.48
CA GLN A 256 12.86 -6.87 -14.49
C GLN A 256 13.58 -7.79 -13.50
N ALA A 257 12.91 -8.85 -13.03
CA ALA A 257 13.45 -9.73 -12.00
C ALA A 257 14.05 -11.03 -12.55
N ALA A 258 13.60 -11.49 -13.73
CA ALA A 258 14.07 -12.74 -14.34
C ALA A 258 14.81 -12.53 -15.67
N SER A 259 15.00 -11.29 -16.11
CA SER A 259 15.71 -10.90 -17.34
C SER A 259 15.19 -11.55 -18.63
N MET A 260 13.89 -11.93 -18.65
CA MET A 260 13.27 -12.49 -19.84
C MET A 260 13.10 -11.43 -20.93
N LYS A 261 13.31 -11.82 -22.17
CA LYS A 261 13.33 -10.92 -23.34
C LYS A 261 12.20 -11.25 -24.31
N LEU A 262 11.97 -10.39 -25.30
CA LEU A 262 11.00 -10.60 -26.38
C LEU A 262 11.26 -11.90 -27.19
N THR A 263 12.51 -12.37 -27.21
CA THR A 263 12.88 -13.64 -27.85
C THR A 263 12.36 -14.89 -27.13
N ASP A 264 11.84 -14.74 -25.90
CA ASP A 264 11.15 -15.81 -25.20
C ASP A 264 9.71 -15.90 -25.75
N PRO A 265 9.26 -17.08 -26.26
CA PRO A 265 7.93 -17.22 -26.87
C PRO A 265 6.78 -16.85 -25.93
N ARG A 266 6.93 -17.01 -24.63
CA ARG A 266 5.91 -16.65 -23.64
C ARG A 266 5.77 -15.13 -23.51
N ILE A 267 6.88 -14.42 -23.54
CA ILE A 267 6.88 -12.93 -23.53
C ILE A 267 6.32 -12.41 -24.85
N GLU A 268 6.71 -12.99 -25.98
CA GLU A 268 6.19 -12.62 -27.31
C GLU A 268 4.67 -12.77 -27.38
N GLN A 269 4.13 -13.91 -26.93
CA GLN A 269 2.68 -14.15 -26.89
C GLN A 269 1.97 -13.11 -26.00
N ALA A 270 2.54 -12.78 -24.84
CA ALA A 270 1.95 -11.82 -23.91
C ALA A 270 1.96 -10.40 -24.47
N ILE A 271 3.03 -9.98 -25.14
CA ILE A 271 3.11 -8.68 -25.81
C ILE A 271 2.09 -8.62 -26.95
N THR A 272 1.97 -9.68 -27.73
CA THR A 272 0.95 -9.78 -28.79
C THR A 272 -0.45 -9.63 -28.21
N TRP A 273 -0.72 -10.30 -27.08
CA TRP A 273 -1.99 -10.20 -26.36
C TRP A 273 -2.29 -8.75 -25.93
N LEU A 274 -1.32 -8.04 -25.34
CA LEU A 274 -1.49 -6.63 -24.96
C LEU A 274 -1.77 -5.74 -26.18
N LEU A 275 -0.98 -5.89 -27.26
CA LEU A 275 -1.12 -5.07 -28.46
C LEU A 275 -2.48 -5.29 -29.16
N THR A 276 -3.01 -6.51 -29.15
CA THR A 276 -4.29 -6.84 -29.79
C THR A 276 -5.50 -6.47 -28.97
N THR A 277 -5.33 -6.31 -27.64
CA THR A 277 -6.43 -5.97 -26.71
C THR A 277 -6.48 -4.50 -26.33
N GLN A 278 -5.47 -3.69 -26.70
CA GLN A 278 -5.46 -2.25 -26.46
C GLN A 278 -6.60 -1.57 -27.22
N LYS A 279 -7.31 -0.67 -26.56
CA LYS A 279 -8.36 0.14 -27.21
C LYS A 279 -7.75 1.27 -28.05
N PRO A 280 -8.51 1.81 -29.02
CA PRO A 280 -8.02 2.89 -29.90
C PRO A 280 -7.50 4.12 -29.16
N ASP A 281 -8.09 4.44 -28.00
CA ASP A 281 -7.71 5.55 -27.11
C ASP A 281 -6.43 5.28 -26.29
N GLY A 282 -5.83 4.11 -26.42
CA GLY A 282 -4.65 3.70 -25.68
C GLY A 282 -4.92 3.06 -24.31
N SER A 283 -6.19 2.96 -23.89
CA SER A 283 -6.56 2.32 -22.64
C SER A 283 -6.72 0.81 -22.75
N TRP A 284 -6.77 0.18 -21.59
CA TRP A 284 -7.34 -1.14 -21.37
C TRP A 284 -8.40 -1.06 -20.29
N MET A 285 -9.46 -1.85 -20.44
CA MET A 285 -10.54 -1.93 -19.45
C MET A 285 -10.31 -3.14 -18.55
N VAL A 286 -10.44 -2.94 -17.25
CA VAL A 286 -10.44 -4.00 -16.22
C VAL A 286 -11.60 -3.78 -15.27
N GLU A 287 -12.26 -4.86 -14.86
CA GLU A 287 -13.25 -4.84 -13.81
C GLU A 287 -12.61 -5.15 -12.45
N SER A 288 -12.97 -4.37 -11.43
CA SER A 288 -12.63 -4.69 -10.05
C SER A 288 -13.32 -5.98 -9.61
N ARG A 289 -12.61 -6.80 -8.83
CA ARG A 289 -13.22 -7.97 -8.17
C ARG A 289 -14.09 -7.59 -6.97
N GLN A 290 -13.96 -6.39 -6.46
CA GLN A 290 -14.82 -5.88 -5.40
C GLN A 290 -16.18 -5.48 -5.98
N ARG A 291 -17.16 -6.36 -5.83
CA ARG A 291 -18.52 -6.21 -6.37
C ARG A 291 -19.54 -6.05 -5.25
N SER A 292 -19.32 -5.07 -4.39
CA SER A 292 -20.25 -4.77 -3.31
C SER A 292 -21.26 -3.70 -3.74
N PRO A 293 -22.38 -3.50 -3.01
CA PRO A 293 -23.23 -2.33 -3.20
C PRO A 293 -22.52 -1.03 -2.83
N ALA A 294 -21.48 -1.09 -1.98
CA ALA A 294 -20.58 0.03 -1.73
C ALA A 294 -19.89 0.45 -3.02
N THR A 295 -19.69 1.73 -3.20
CA THR A 295 -19.12 2.30 -4.42
C THR A 295 -17.68 1.86 -4.59
N VAL A 296 -17.40 1.05 -5.62
CA VAL A 296 -16.06 0.53 -5.93
C VAL A 296 -15.15 1.65 -6.46
N SER A 297 -15.74 2.63 -7.14
CA SER A 297 -15.06 3.85 -7.59
C SER A 297 -15.81 5.05 -7.00
N PRO A 298 -15.51 5.42 -5.76
CA PRO A 298 -16.16 6.58 -5.15
C PRO A 298 -15.83 7.86 -5.92
N PRO A 299 -16.67 8.93 -5.82
CA PRO A 299 -16.48 10.18 -6.55
C PRO A 299 -15.10 10.81 -6.43
N PHE A 300 -14.39 10.53 -5.32
CA PHE A 300 -13.03 11.00 -5.11
C PHE A 300 -11.97 10.28 -5.98
N PHE A 301 -12.33 9.22 -6.72
CA PHE A 301 -11.44 8.58 -7.69
C PHE A 301 -11.71 9.03 -9.13
N GLU A 302 -12.66 9.94 -9.35
CA GLU A 302 -12.95 10.44 -10.67
C GLU A 302 -11.83 11.31 -11.25
N SER A 303 -11.32 10.88 -12.41
CA SER A 303 -10.16 11.46 -13.07
C SER A 303 -10.36 11.63 -14.57
N GLU A 304 -11.61 11.50 -15.05
CA GLU A 304 -11.96 11.49 -16.49
C GLU A 304 -11.25 10.36 -17.29
N PHE A 305 -10.69 9.37 -16.60
CA PHE A 305 -10.19 8.19 -17.27
C PHE A 305 -11.38 7.38 -17.83
N PRO A 306 -11.26 6.76 -19.02
CA PRO A 306 -12.34 5.94 -19.59
C PRO A 306 -12.79 4.83 -18.64
N HIS A 307 -13.98 4.24 -18.95
CA HIS A 307 -14.55 3.05 -18.32
C HIS A 307 -15.35 3.29 -17.02
N GLY A 308 -15.85 4.50 -16.78
CA GLY A 308 -16.84 4.82 -15.75
C GLY A 308 -16.43 4.38 -14.35
N LYS A 309 -17.25 3.57 -13.67
CA LYS A 309 -16.94 3.08 -12.31
C LYS A 309 -15.66 2.24 -12.21
N ASN A 310 -15.15 1.72 -13.32
CA ASN A 310 -13.90 0.97 -13.37
C ASN A 310 -12.69 1.84 -13.79
N GLN A 311 -12.85 3.16 -13.91
CA GLN A 311 -11.80 4.07 -14.37
C GLN A 311 -10.50 3.95 -13.56
N TYR A 312 -10.58 3.87 -12.22
CA TYR A 312 -9.40 3.83 -11.36
C TYR A 312 -8.56 2.55 -11.59
N ILE A 313 -9.22 1.39 -11.71
CA ILE A 313 -8.51 0.12 -11.92
C ILE A 313 -8.06 -0.04 -13.37
N SER A 314 -8.82 0.53 -14.32
CA SER A 314 -8.42 0.59 -15.73
C SER A 314 -7.22 1.51 -15.96
N ALA A 315 -7.09 2.60 -15.19
CA ALA A 315 -5.89 3.43 -15.17
C ALA A 315 -4.66 2.63 -14.67
N ALA A 316 -4.81 1.90 -13.56
CA ALA A 316 -3.76 1.02 -13.06
C ALA A 316 -3.38 -0.07 -14.08
N ALA A 317 -4.36 -0.69 -14.73
CA ALA A 317 -4.14 -1.70 -15.77
C ALA A 317 -3.43 -1.12 -16.99
N THR A 318 -3.78 0.11 -17.37
CA THR A 318 -3.14 0.81 -18.49
C THR A 318 -1.68 1.14 -18.16
N ALA A 319 -1.39 1.53 -16.91
CA ALA A 319 -0.02 1.73 -16.45
C ALA A 319 0.80 0.44 -16.50
N TRP A 320 0.27 -0.65 -15.97
CA TRP A 320 0.97 -1.95 -15.99
C TRP A 320 1.14 -2.47 -17.40
N GLY A 321 0.13 -2.34 -18.28
CA GLY A 321 0.22 -2.69 -19.70
C GLY A 321 1.33 -1.89 -20.39
N ALA A 322 1.37 -0.58 -20.21
CA ALA A 322 2.43 0.29 -20.77
C ALA A 322 3.82 -0.08 -20.24
N MET A 323 3.97 -0.30 -18.92
CA MET A 323 5.24 -0.75 -18.34
C MET A 323 5.65 -2.14 -18.82
N GLY A 324 4.70 -3.06 -19.00
CA GLY A 324 4.93 -4.38 -19.60
C GLY A 324 5.46 -4.25 -21.03
N LEU A 325 4.80 -3.47 -21.87
CA LEU A 325 5.27 -3.18 -23.23
C LEU A 325 6.67 -2.57 -23.24
N MET A 326 6.91 -1.56 -22.42
CA MET A 326 8.22 -0.89 -22.35
C MET A 326 9.32 -1.79 -21.77
N SER A 327 8.99 -2.81 -20.98
CA SER A 327 9.98 -3.70 -20.37
C SER A 327 10.86 -4.44 -21.37
N ILE A 328 10.36 -4.65 -22.58
CA ILE A 328 11.09 -5.33 -23.66
C ILE A 328 11.82 -4.36 -24.60
N VAL A 329 11.57 -3.05 -24.48
CA VAL A 329 12.29 -2.01 -25.25
C VAL A 329 13.63 -1.74 -24.57
N PRO A 330 14.76 -1.78 -25.33
CA PRO A 330 16.07 -1.49 -24.76
C PRO A 330 16.16 -0.10 -24.14
N LYS A 331 16.90 0.02 -23.03
CA LYS A 331 17.26 1.34 -22.46
C LYS A 331 18.26 2.03 -23.37
N THR A 332 17.95 3.25 -23.77
CA THR A 332 18.80 4.08 -24.66
C THR A 332 19.38 5.29 -23.93
N VAL A 333 18.80 5.67 -22.79
CA VAL A 333 19.23 6.81 -21.98
C VAL A 333 19.78 6.28 -20.66
N SER A 334 21.09 6.43 -20.45
CA SER A 334 21.78 5.96 -19.24
C SER A 334 21.53 6.83 -17.99
N LYS A 335 21.29 8.13 -18.19
CA LYS A 335 21.00 9.10 -17.14
C LYS A 335 19.80 9.95 -17.53
N PRO A 336 18.57 9.47 -17.33
CA PRO A 336 17.38 10.26 -17.63
C PRO A 336 17.35 11.52 -16.75
N LYS A 337 16.76 12.59 -17.27
CA LYS A 337 16.54 13.82 -16.50
C LYS A 337 15.53 13.53 -15.37
N PRO A 338 15.75 14.03 -14.14
CA PRO A 338 14.75 13.92 -13.08
C PRO A 338 13.39 14.45 -13.53
N LEU A 339 12.31 13.73 -13.22
CA LEU A 339 10.95 14.21 -13.50
C LEU A 339 10.55 15.33 -12.55
N ALA A 340 10.92 15.24 -11.26
CA ALA A 340 10.67 16.30 -10.31
C ALA A 340 11.77 17.40 -10.42
N PRO A 341 11.39 18.69 -10.44
CA PRO A 341 12.36 19.78 -10.36
C PRO A 341 13.11 19.77 -9.03
N ALA A 342 14.38 20.15 -9.04
CA ALA A 342 15.26 20.05 -7.88
C ALA A 342 14.78 20.88 -6.67
N ASP A 343 14.18 22.04 -6.90
CA ASP A 343 13.62 22.93 -5.88
C ASP A 343 12.36 22.36 -5.21
N ALA A 344 11.59 21.54 -5.91
CA ALA A 344 10.39 20.87 -5.36
C ALA A 344 10.73 19.75 -4.39
N VAL A 345 11.97 19.24 -4.42
CA VAL A 345 12.42 18.08 -3.60
C VAL A 345 13.65 18.42 -2.74
N ALA A 346 14.09 19.67 -2.75
CA ALA A 346 15.18 20.14 -1.90
C ALA A 346 14.73 20.21 -0.44
N VAL A 347 15.45 19.52 0.44
CA VAL A 347 15.15 19.56 1.89
C VAL A 347 15.42 20.97 2.42
N LYS A 348 14.43 21.52 3.15
CA LYS A 348 14.50 22.84 3.78
C LYS A 348 14.63 22.69 5.28
N GLY A 349 15.35 23.62 5.92
CA GLY A 349 15.47 23.69 7.37
C GLY A 349 16.24 22.52 8.01
N GLU A 350 17.12 21.85 7.26
CA GLU A 350 17.96 20.78 7.80
C GLU A 350 19.06 21.35 8.70
N HIS A 351 19.20 20.82 9.91
CA HIS A 351 20.26 21.11 10.86
C HIS A 351 21.17 19.90 11.05
N SER A 352 22.46 20.13 11.30
CA SER A 352 23.47 19.05 11.40
C SER A 352 23.16 18.01 12.50
N TRP A 353 22.49 18.42 13.60
CA TRP A 353 22.12 17.53 14.70
C TRP A 353 20.98 16.55 14.36
N MET A 354 20.17 16.83 13.33
CA MET A 354 19.00 16.01 13.00
C MET A 354 19.37 14.59 12.61
N SER A 355 20.42 14.42 11.83
CA SER A 355 20.89 13.08 11.42
C SER A 355 21.28 12.23 12.62
N THR A 356 21.97 12.81 13.60
CA THR A 356 22.36 12.13 14.85
C THR A 356 21.13 11.82 15.71
N ALA A 357 20.20 12.77 15.86
CA ALA A 357 18.96 12.55 16.60
C ALA A 357 18.14 11.38 16.02
N LEU A 358 18.02 11.33 14.69
CA LEU A 358 17.22 10.32 14.00
C LEU A 358 17.94 8.95 13.91
N PHE A 359 19.23 8.93 13.55
CA PHE A 359 19.91 7.70 13.11
C PHE A 359 21.23 7.42 13.82
N GLY A 360 21.76 8.37 14.59
CA GLY A 360 22.96 8.19 15.39
C GLY A 360 22.69 7.44 16.69
N THR A 361 23.76 7.15 17.43
CA THR A 361 23.74 6.52 18.76
C THR A 361 23.45 7.54 19.87
N ALA A 362 23.05 7.05 21.05
CA ALA A 362 22.90 7.92 22.24
C ALA A 362 24.24 8.57 22.63
N ALA A 363 25.39 7.89 22.45
CA ALA A 363 26.70 8.46 22.72
C ALA A 363 27.05 9.64 21.79
N GLU A 364 26.78 9.50 20.48
CA GLU A 364 26.97 10.60 19.53
C GLU A 364 26.07 11.79 19.86
N LEU A 365 24.81 11.53 20.23
CA LEU A 365 23.89 12.58 20.66
C LEU A 365 24.37 13.26 21.94
N ASN A 366 24.88 12.50 22.91
CA ASN A 366 25.45 13.05 24.15
C ASN A 366 26.66 13.97 23.83
N ASN A 367 27.53 13.59 22.91
CA ASN A 367 28.65 14.44 22.50
C ASN A 367 28.19 15.77 21.90
N LEU A 368 27.07 15.79 21.14
CA LEU A 368 26.51 17.04 20.63
C LEU A 368 25.97 17.93 21.76
N LEU A 369 25.32 17.34 22.76
CA LEU A 369 24.82 18.06 23.95
C LEU A 369 25.98 18.64 24.78
N ASP A 370 27.05 17.87 25.01
CA ASP A 370 28.24 18.31 25.69
C ASP A 370 28.97 19.40 24.89
N GLY A 371 28.84 19.41 23.57
CA GLY A 371 29.32 20.46 22.66
C GLY A 371 28.45 21.71 22.58
N GLY A 372 27.39 21.80 23.40
CA GLY A 372 26.53 22.98 23.52
C GLY A 372 25.25 22.94 22.67
N LEU A 373 24.87 21.80 22.11
CA LEU A 373 23.54 21.67 21.48
C LEU A 373 22.46 21.84 22.54
N ASP A 374 21.49 22.74 22.29
CA ASP A 374 20.33 22.91 23.17
C ASP A 374 19.51 21.61 23.18
N VAL A 375 19.26 21.09 24.38
CA VAL A 375 18.46 19.86 24.60
C VAL A 375 17.01 20.03 24.11
N ASN A 376 16.50 21.26 24.03
CA ASN A 376 15.19 21.63 23.52
C ASN A 376 15.26 22.20 22.07
N ALA A 377 16.36 21.98 21.35
CA ALA A 377 16.48 22.35 19.95
C ALA A 377 15.29 21.84 19.13
N HIS A 378 14.79 22.66 18.22
CA HIS A 378 13.62 22.36 17.43
C HIS A 378 13.67 23.01 16.03
N THR A 379 12.85 22.53 15.11
CA THR A 379 12.62 23.15 13.80
C THR A 379 11.69 24.35 13.91
N GLU A 380 11.56 25.11 12.83
CA GLU A 380 10.54 26.18 12.74
C GLU A 380 9.10 25.66 12.94
N ALA A 381 8.81 24.42 12.55
CA ALA A 381 7.52 23.78 12.78
C ALA A 381 7.34 23.25 14.22
N GLY A 382 8.38 23.39 15.05
CA GLY A 382 8.38 22.97 16.44
C GLY A 382 8.65 21.47 16.66
N THR A 383 9.19 20.75 15.66
CA THR A 383 9.64 19.36 15.86
C THR A 383 10.92 19.39 16.69
N THR A 384 10.82 18.90 17.94
CA THR A 384 11.94 18.97 18.89
C THR A 384 12.96 17.84 18.67
N LEU A 385 14.17 18.05 19.23
CA LEU A 385 15.20 17.03 19.32
C LEU A 385 14.67 15.73 19.96
N LEU A 386 13.85 15.85 21.02
CA LEU A 386 13.20 14.71 21.68
C LEU A 386 12.20 14.00 20.75
N MET A 387 11.43 14.73 19.92
CA MET A 387 10.55 14.10 18.91
C MET A 387 11.32 13.30 17.87
N MET A 388 12.44 13.83 17.39
CA MET A 388 13.29 13.10 16.41
C MET A 388 13.94 11.86 17.03
N ALA A 389 14.30 11.90 18.31
CA ALA A 389 14.89 10.79 19.03
C ALA A 389 13.87 9.80 19.62
N ALA A 390 12.55 10.10 19.55
CA ALA A 390 11.51 9.39 20.28
C ALA A 390 11.35 7.90 19.98
N HIS A 391 11.94 7.42 18.89
CA HIS A 391 11.94 6.01 18.48
C HIS A 391 13.07 5.17 19.12
N ASP A 392 13.88 5.75 20.03
CA ASP A 392 15.05 5.13 20.67
C ASP A 392 15.06 5.43 22.16
N ALA A 393 14.79 4.41 22.99
CA ALA A 393 14.63 4.58 24.43
C ALA A 393 15.89 5.08 25.14
N ALA A 394 17.09 4.76 24.63
CA ALA A 394 18.34 5.25 25.21
C ALA A 394 18.52 6.75 24.95
N LYS A 395 18.18 7.22 23.73
CA LYS A 395 18.20 8.64 23.42
C LYS A 395 17.10 9.42 24.15
N VAL A 396 15.89 8.86 24.26
CA VAL A 396 14.81 9.45 25.07
C VAL A 396 15.26 9.62 26.50
N LYS A 397 15.82 8.57 27.12
CA LYS A 397 16.34 8.64 28.49
C LYS A 397 17.40 9.73 28.64
N LEU A 398 18.38 9.76 27.75
CA LEU A 398 19.44 10.77 27.75
C LEU A 398 18.88 12.19 27.72
N LEU A 399 17.96 12.47 26.79
CA LEU A 399 17.39 13.81 26.61
C LEU A 399 16.55 14.23 27.83
N LEU A 400 15.75 13.32 28.38
CA LEU A 400 14.94 13.56 29.57
C LEU A 400 15.82 13.81 30.82
N ASP A 401 16.91 13.06 30.98
CA ASP A 401 17.87 13.26 32.07
C ASP A 401 18.63 14.60 31.94
N ARG A 402 18.80 15.10 30.71
CA ARG A 402 19.39 16.41 30.40
C ARG A 402 18.37 17.56 30.44
N GLY A 403 17.11 17.31 30.81
CA GLY A 403 16.08 18.33 30.99
C GLY A 403 15.24 18.65 29.76
N ALA A 404 15.16 17.74 28.78
CA ALA A 404 14.20 17.89 27.69
C ALA A 404 12.76 17.88 28.21
N ASP A 405 11.93 18.81 27.71
CA ASP A 405 10.52 18.89 28.08
C ASP A 405 9.69 17.88 27.24
N ALA A 406 9.15 16.87 27.92
CA ALA A 406 8.33 15.81 27.30
C ALA A 406 6.95 16.31 26.83
N ALA A 407 6.48 17.47 27.31
CA ALA A 407 5.14 18.00 27.03
C ALA A 407 5.11 18.98 25.85
N VAL A 408 6.27 19.33 25.26
CA VAL A 408 6.35 20.27 24.14
C VAL A 408 5.53 19.78 22.97
N LYS A 409 4.72 20.68 22.41
CA LYS A 409 3.91 20.43 21.22
C LYS A 409 4.50 21.14 19.99
N ALA A 410 4.62 20.42 18.89
CA ALA A 410 4.83 21.05 17.59
C ALA A 410 3.62 21.91 17.18
N LYS A 411 3.75 22.72 16.13
CA LYS A 411 2.63 23.53 15.59
C LYS A 411 1.41 22.68 15.17
N SER A 412 1.63 21.41 14.83
CA SER A 412 0.58 20.41 14.56
C SER A 412 -0.15 19.90 15.81
N GLY A 413 0.34 20.21 17.01
CA GLY A 413 -0.11 19.64 18.27
C GLY A 413 0.52 18.30 18.64
N TYR A 414 1.43 17.77 17.83
CA TYR A 414 2.13 16.50 18.09
C TYR A 414 3.20 16.68 19.16
N THR A 415 3.44 15.61 19.92
CA THR A 415 4.47 15.52 20.96
C THR A 415 5.42 14.36 20.70
N ALA A 416 6.49 14.24 21.48
CA ALA A 416 7.37 13.08 21.42
C ALA A 416 6.62 11.76 21.68
N LEU A 417 5.57 11.77 22.52
CA LEU A 417 4.74 10.59 22.78
C LEU A 417 3.98 10.10 21.53
N PHE A 418 3.50 11.01 20.67
CA PHE A 418 2.92 10.62 19.38
C PHE A 418 3.94 9.87 18.53
N VAL A 419 5.13 10.44 18.38
CA VAL A 419 6.19 9.84 17.56
C VAL A 419 6.62 8.49 18.13
N ALA A 420 6.85 8.39 19.44
CA ALA A 420 7.21 7.15 20.11
C ALA A 420 6.17 6.04 19.87
N SER A 421 4.89 6.39 19.87
CA SER A 421 3.77 5.46 19.72
C SER A 421 3.60 4.90 18.31
N MET A 422 4.28 5.49 17.30
CA MET A 422 4.26 4.98 15.91
C MET A 422 5.21 3.79 15.71
N TYR A 423 6.15 3.56 16.64
CA TYR A 423 7.24 2.60 16.46
C TYR A 423 7.02 1.37 17.35
N ARG A 424 6.83 0.21 16.72
CA ARG A 424 6.67 -1.08 17.42
C ARG A 424 7.91 -1.41 18.25
N GLY A 425 7.68 -2.03 19.40
CA GLY A 425 8.75 -2.41 20.34
C GLY A 425 9.34 -1.24 21.12
N ASN A 426 8.72 -0.06 21.07
CA ASN A 426 9.23 1.17 21.67
C ASN A 426 8.50 1.56 22.98
N VAL A 427 7.96 0.57 23.69
CA VAL A 427 7.19 0.80 24.93
C VAL A 427 8.01 1.51 26.01
N ASP A 428 9.31 1.27 26.07
CA ASP A 428 10.18 1.93 27.06
C ASP A 428 10.25 3.46 26.84
N SER A 429 10.35 3.92 25.59
CA SER A 429 10.26 5.36 25.28
C SER A 429 8.91 5.94 25.70
N VAL A 430 7.82 5.21 25.41
CA VAL A 430 6.45 5.64 25.76
C VAL A 430 6.32 5.79 27.28
N LEU A 431 6.75 4.81 28.06
CA LEU A 431 6.69 4.85 29.52
C LEU A 431 7.57 5.95 30.13
N GLN A 432 8.78 6.15 29.60
CA GLN A 432 9.67 7.23 30.04
C GLN A 432 9.06 8.61 29.77
N LEU A 433 8.47 8.83 28.61
CA LEU A 433 7.81 10.09 28.25
C LEU A 433 6.60 10.35 29.15
N ILE A 434 5.75 9.35 29.39
CA ILE A 434 4.60 9.45 30.30
C ILE A 434 5.05 9.78 31.73
N ALA A 435 6.06 9.09 32.24
CA ALA A 435 6.63 9.32 33.58
C ALA A 435 7.19 10.74 33.76
N LYS A 436 7.59 11.39 32.65
CA LYS A 436 8.06 12.79 32.63
C LYS A 436 6.99 13.80 32.23
N GLY A 437 5.71 13.42 32.28
CA GLY A 437 4.57 14.32 32.13
C GLY A 437 4.04 14.48 30.71
N ALA A 438 4.49 13.67 29.72
CA ALA A 438 3.86 13.66 28.42
C ALA A 438 2.41 13.13 28.54
N PRO A 439 1.38 13.89 28.10
CA PRO A 439 0.00 13.48 28.32
C PRO A 439 -0.41 12.34 27.37
N ALA A 440 -0.86 11.21 27.91
CA ALA A 440 -1.49 10.14 27.13
C ALA A 440 -2.93 10.53 26.72
N LYS A 441 -3.63 11.27 27.58
CA LYS A 441 -4.94 11.88 27.27
C LYS A 441 -4.73 13.18 26.51
N ILE A 442 -5.15 13.20 25.27
CA ILE A 442 -4.95 14.33 24.36
C ILE A 442 -6.11 15.31 24.45
N GLY A 443 -5.77 16.60 24.61
CA GLY A 443 -6.71 17.72 24.52
C GLY A 443 -7.08 18.11 23.09
N GLU A 444 -7.66 19.29 22.94
CA GLU A 444 -7.97 19.91 21.64
C GLU A 444 -6.71 20.44 20.93
N GLY A 445 -6.84 20.79 19.64
CA GLY A 445 -5.79 21.46 18.87
C GLY A 445 -4.75 20.52 18.25
N VAL A 446 -4.99 19.20 18.25
CA VAL A 446 -4.16 18.25 17.49
C VAL A 446 -4.70 18.10 16.07
N MET A 447 -3.79 18.16 15.09
CA MET A 447 -4.14 18.03 13.69
C MET A 447 -4.94 16.74 13.43
N PHE A 448 -6.05 16.86 12.72
CA PHE A 448 -7.01 15.79 12.44
C PHE A 448 -7.60 15.07 13.67
N GLY A 449 -7.47 15.61 14.87
CA GLY A 449 -7.97 14.99 16.11
C GLY A 449 -7.20 13.73 16.54
N SER A 450 -6.04 13.49 16.01
CA SER A 450 -5.23 12.28 16.23
C SER A 450 -4.85 12.04 17.70
N SER A 451 -4.41 10.83 18.01
CA SER A 451 -3.92 10.46 19.36
C SER A 451 -2.76 9.44 19.29
N PRO A 452 -1.88 9.39 20.30
CA PRO A 452 -0.87 8.34 20.41
C PRO A 452 -1.47 6.93 20.33
N LEU A 453 -2.64 6.72 20.95
CA LEU A 453 -3.35 5.43 20.94
C LEU A 453 -3.78 5.00 19.53
N TYR A 454 -4.18 5.97 18.68
CA TYR A 454 -4.50 5.68 17.27
C TYR A 454 -3.29 5.04 16.56
N TYR A 455 -2.10 5.65 16.70
CA TYR A 455 -0.88 5.15 16.05
C TYR A 455 -0.39 3.83 16.64
N ALA A 456 -0.47 3.66 17.95
CA ALA A 456 -0.13 2.42 18.63
C ALA A 456 -1.04 1.26 18.16
N ALA A 457 -2.35 1.51 18.05
CA ALA A 457 -3.32 0.55 17.56
C ALA A 457 -3.08 0.20 16.08
N ALA A 458 -2.83 1.22 15.25
CA ALA A 458 -2.51 1.05 13.83
C ALA A 458 -1.20 0.28 13.62
N SER A 459 -0.16 0.52 14.43
CA SER A 459 1.08 -0.27 14.40
C SER A 459 0.90 -1.69 14.93
N GLY A 460 -0.14 -1.93 15.74
CA GLY A 460 -0.43 -3.23 16.35
C GLY A 460 0.49 -3.60 17.51
N ASP A 461 1.03 -2.62 18.24
CA ASP A 461 1.86 -2.85 19.41
C ASP A 461 1.02 -2.96 20.69
N ALA A 462 0.81 -4.19 21.15
CA ALA A 462 -0.01 -4.48 22.32
C ALA A 462 0.51 -3.83 23.61
N ALA A 463 1.83 -3.76 23.80
CA ALA A 463 2.45 -3.19 24.99
C ALA A 463 2.26 -1.66 25.04
N ILE A 464 2.43 -0.97 23.90
CA ILE A 464 2.20 0.48 23.81
C ILE A 464 0.71 0.80 23.98
N VAL A 465 -0.19 0.03 23.34
CA VAL A 465 -1.65 0.19 23.48
C VAL A 465 -2.05 0.06 24.95
N GLN A 466 -1.58 -0.98 25.64
CA GLN A 466 -1.84 -1.20 27.07
C GLN A 466 -1.33 -0.03 27.91
N ALA A 467 -0.07 0.38 27.71
CA ALA A 467 0.54 1.48 28.48
C ALA A 467 -0.24 2.80 28.32
N LEU A 468 -0.68 3.13 27.10
CA LEU A 468 -1.45 4.36 26.85
C LEU A 468 -2.84 4.32 27.51
N LEU A 469 -3.54 3.19 27.43
CA LEU A 469 -4.87 3.02 28.04
C LEU A 469 -4.81 3.08 29.56
N GLU A 470 -3.83 2.44 30.20
CA GLU A 470 -3.60 2.49 31.64
C GLU A 470 -3.27 3.91 32.13
N ASN A 471 -2.75 4.77 31.26
CA ASN A 471 -2.46 6.18 31.54
C ASN A 471 -3.53 7.15 31.01
N GLY A 472 -4.75 6.66 30.77
CA GLY A 472 -5.94 7.49 30.53
C GLY A 472 -6.15 7.91 29.07
N ALA A 473 -5.53 7.25 28.09
CA ALA A 473 -5.87 7.46 26.70
C ALA A 473 -7.32 7.04 26.42
N ASP A 474 -8.04 7.82 25.61
CA ASP A 474 -9.43 7.55 25.24
C ASP A 474 -9.49 6.51 24.10
N PRO A 475 -10.04 5.29 24.32
CA PRO A 475 -10.14 4.25 23.32
C PRO A 475 -11.12 4.57 22.18
N ASN A 476 -11.98 5.58 22.35
CA ASN A 476 -13.00 5.97 21.38
C ASN A 476 -12.71 7.30 20.67
N ARG A 477 -11.56 7.94 20.96
CA ARG A 477 -11.18 9.17 20.29
C ARG A 477 -10.95 8.95 18.81
N LYS A 478 -11.71 9.67 17.96
CA LYS A 478 -11.63 9.53 16.51
C LYS A 478 -10.66 10.53 15.89
N MET A 479 -9.84 10.03 14.98
CA MET A 479 -9.05 10.82 14.03
C MET A 479 -9.84 11.01 12.75
N MET A 480 -9.77 12.21 12.16
CA MET A 480 -10.39 12.50 10.84
C MET A 480 -9.41 12.18 9.70
N VAL A 481 -9.48 10.96 9.18
CA VAL A 481 -8.67 10.54 8.03
C VAL A 481 -9.13 11.30 6.79
N LEU A 482 -8.19 11.90 6.05
CA LEU A 482 -8.45 12.78 4.90
C LEU A 482 -9.38 13.97 5.22
N GLY A 483 -9.59 14.30 6.49
CA GLY A 483 -10.58 15.31 6.90
C GLY A 483 -12.05 14.89 6.70
N MET A 484 -12.31 13.64 6.30
CA MET A 484 -13.64 13.14 5.92
C MET A 484 -14.09 11.93 6.73
N PHE A 485 -13.18 11.02 7.07
CA PHE A 485 -13.53 9.74 7.66
C PHE A 485 -13.11 9.69 9.14
N PRO A 486 -14.09 9.62 10.07
CA PRO A 486 -13.79 9.45 11.49
C PRO A 486 -13.36 8.01 11.76
N VAL A 487 -12.12 7.80 12.19
CA VAL A 487 -11.50 6.49 12.46
C VAL A 487 -11.08 6.41 13.91
N SER A 488 -11.60 5.41 14.63
CA SER A 488 -11.24 5.13 16.02
C SER A 488 -9.93 4.33 16.14
N PRO A 489 -9.31 4.26 17.34
CA PRO A 489 -8.20 3.34 17.57
C PRO A 489 -8.54 1.87 17.24
N LEU A 490 -9.77 1.42 17.52
CA LEU A 490 -10.20 0.06 17.19
C LEU A 490 -10.30 -0.17 15.67
N ASN A 491 -10.76 0.82 14.93
CA ASN A 491 -10.74 0.76 13.45
C ASN A 491 -9.29 0.80 12.93
N ALA A 492 -8.42 1.63 13.51
CA ALA A 492 -7.00 1.66 13.15
C ALA A 492 -6.29 0.31 13.39
N ALA A 493 -6.71 -0.45 14.43
CA ALA A 493 -6.18 -1.78 14.73
C ALA A 493 -6.41 -2.81 13.61
N LEU A 494 -7.32 -2.54 12.66
CA LEU A 494 -7.53 -3.41 11.50
C LEU A 494 -6.30 -3.46 10.57
N THR A 495 -5.41 -2.46 10.61
CA THR A 495 -4.13 -2.47 9.88
C THR A 495 -3.05 -3.26 10.60
N GLY A 496 -3.06 -3.21 11.93
CA GLY A 496 -2.04 -3.75 12.79
C GLY A 496 -2.19 -5.23 13.13
N SER A 497 -1.77 -5.61 14.33
CA SER A 497 -1.95 -6.94 14.87
C SER A 497 -3.34 -7.10 15.50
N ALA A 498 -4.01 -8.22 15.23
CA ALA A 498 -5.28 -8.57 15.86
C ALA A 498 -5.21 -8.67 17.39
N GLU A 499 -4.00 -8.80 17.96
CA GLU A 499 -3.75 -8.89 19.40
C GLU A 499 -4.17 -7.63 20.19
N VAL A 500 -4.21 -6.46 19.55
CA VAL A 500 -4.61 -5.21 20.22
C VAL A 500 -6.13 -5.10 20.40
N ILE A 501 -6.93 -5.84 19.63
CA ILE A 501 -8.40 -5.76 19.66
C ILE A 501 -8.97 -6.11 21.03
N PRO A 502 -8.62 -7.25 21.68
CA PRO A 502 -9.14 -7.57 23.00
C PRO A 502 -8.68 -6.56 24.07
N ILE A 503 -7.51 -5.93 23.91
CA ILE A 503 -7.03 -4.92 24.84
C ILE A 503 -7.90 -3.66 24.74
N LEU A 504 -8.14 -3.16 23.53
CA LEU A 504 -9.02 -2.01 23.29
C LEU A 504 -10.44 -2.26 23.77
N ALA A 505 -11.01 -3.43 23.46
CA ALA A 505 -12.36 -3.82 23.87
C ALA A 505 -12.49 -3.88 25.42
N LYS A 506 -11.50 -4.45 26.12
CA LYS A 506 -11.46 -4.51 27.59
C LYS A 506 -11.45 -3.11 28.23
N HIS A 507 -10.88 -2.11 27.57
CA HIS A 507 -10.84 -0.72 28.02
C HIS A 507 -12.00 0.14 27.47
N GLY A 508 -13.04 -0.47 26.91
CA GLY A 508 -14.28 0.21 26.52
C GLY A 508 -14.29 0.77 25.10
N ALA A 509 -13.44 0.27 24.19
CA ALA A 509 -13.58 0.58 22.77
C ALA A 509 -14.91 0.06 22.22
N SER A 510 -15.61 0.87 21.42
CA SER A 510 -16.91 0.52 20.83
C SER A 510 -16.76 -0.53 19.73
N LEU A 511 -17.36 -1.72 19.93
CA LEU A 511 -17.40 -2.79 18.94
C LEU A 511 -18.53 -2.59 17.91
N ASP A 512 -19.50 -1.70 18.18
CA ASP A 512 -20.65 -1.43 17.31
C ASP A 512 -20.44 -0.22 16.39
N GLU A 513 -19.18 0.23 16.25
CA GLU A 513 -18.84 1.33 15.36
C GLU A 513 -19.19 0.98 13.92
N LYS A 514 -19.82 1.95 13.25
CA LYS A 514 -20.20 1.86 11.83
C LYS A 514 -19.69 3.07 11.07
N ASP A 515 -19.34 2.85 9.81
CA ASP A 515 -19.04 3.92 8.87
C ASP A 515 -20.35 4.62 8.38
N PRO A 516 -20.27 5.69 7.56
CA PRO A 516 -21.43 6.36 7.00
C PRO A 516 -22.35 5.46 6.14
N ASP A 517 -21.83 4.38 5.62
CA ASP A 517 -22.61 3.39 4.86
C ASP A 517 -23.23 2.29 5.77
N GLY A 518 -22.91 2.33 7.06
CA GLY A 518 -23.41 1.37 8.04
C GLY A 518 -22.57 0.10 8.15
N LEU A 519 -21.41 0.02 7.48
CA LEU A 519 -20.49 -1.10 7.63
C LEU A 519 -19.89 -1.09 9.04
N ASN A 520 -19.99 -2.22 9.73
CA ASN A 520 -19.32 -2.39 11.00
C ASN A 520 -17.86 -2.87 10.82
N LEU A 521 -17.09 -2.91 11.91
CA LEU A 521 -15.68 -3.31 11.90
C LEU A 521 -15.46 -4.73 11.35
N VAL A 522 -16.42 -5.65 11.56
CA VAL A 522 -16.35 -7.02 11.00
C VAL A 522 -16.48 -6.99 9.48
N ALA A 523 -17.37 -6.15 8.92
CA ALA A 523 -17.52 -5.99 7.48
C ALA A 523 -16.26 -5.37 6.87
N THR A 524 -15.67 -4.37 7.54
CA THR A 524 -14.40 -3.76 7.11
C THR A 524 -13.26 -4.79 7.12
N ALA A 525 -13.12 -5.57 8.20
CA ALA A 525 -12.13 -6.65 8.29
C ALA A 525 -12.34 -7.73 7.21
N THR A 526 -13.59 -7.99 6.84
CA THR A 526 -13.95 -8.89 5.75
C THR A 526 -13.47 -8.36 4.40
N LEU A 527 -13.77 -7.10 4.11
CA LEU A 527 -13.38 -6.45 2.85
C LEU A 527 -11.87 -6.25 2.72
N THR A 528 -11.16 -6.11 3.84
CA THR A 528 -9.69 -6.01 3.87
C THR A 528 -8.99 -7.37 3.97
N HIS A 529 -9.74 -8.47 3.80
CA HIS A 529 -9.22 -9.83 3.84
C HIS A 529 -8.42 -10.16 5.11
N ARG A 530 -8.98 -9.84 6.29
CA ARG A 530 -8.37 -10.05 7.60
C ARG A 530 -9.12 -11.09 8.44
N PRO A 531 -8.99 -12.41 8.12
CA PRO A 531 -9.66 -13.47 8.88
C PRO A 531 -9.20 -13.53 10.35
N ASP A 532 -7.97 -13.12 10.65
CA ASP A 532 -7.44 -12.99 12.01
C ASP A 532 -8.17 -11.90 12.81
N VAL A 533 -8.41 -10.75 12.20
CA VAL A 533 -9.15 -9.63 12.78
C VAL A 533 -10.63 -9.98 12.96
N VAL A 534 -11.26 -10.65 11.97
CA VAL A 534 -12.64 -11.15 12.08
C VAL A 534 -12.79 -12.04 13.32
N ARG A 535 -11.89 -13.00 13.51
CA ARG A 535 -11.89 -13.88 14.70
C ARG A 535 -11.70 -13.10 16.00
N ALA A 536 -10.79 -12.13 16.01
CA ALA A 536 -10.53 -11.33 17.22
C ALA A 536 -11.71 -10.42 17.58
N LEU A 537 -12.34 -9.76 16.61
CA LEU A 537 -13.54 -8.95 16.81
C LEU A 537 -14.73 -9.81 17.31
N ALA A 538 -14.97 -10.94 16.69
CA ALA A 538 -16.02 -11.87 17.10
C ALA A 538 -15.82 -12.38 18.53
N LYS A 539 -14.57 -12.77 18.88
CA LYS A 539 -14.20 -13.18 20.24
C LYS A 539 -14.39 -12.05 21.28
N ALA A 540 -14.18 -10.79 20.86
CA ALA A 540 -14.43 -9.63 21.69
C ALA A 540 -15.93 -9.29 21.85
N GLY A 541 -16.83 -9.92 21.08
CA GLY A 541 -18.27 -9.72 21.15
C GLY A 541 -18.86 -8.86 20.01
N ALA A 542 -18.10 -8.54 18.97
CA ALA A 542 -18.64 -7.81 17.82
C ALA A 542 -19.71 -8.62 17.07
N ASN A 543 -20.76 -7.94 16.61
CA ASN A 543 -21.86 -8.57 15.88
C ASN A 543 -21.45 -8.95 14.45
N VAL A 544 -21.22 -10.24 14.20
CA VAL A 544 -20.87 -10.81 12.88
C VAL A 544 -22.03 -10.81 11.87
N ASN A 545 -23.27 -10.58 12.34
CA ASN A 545 -24.50 -10.56 11.55
C ASN A 545 -25.08 -9.13 11.40
N SER A 546 -24.31 -8.09 11.77
CA SER A 546 -24.72 -6.71 11.57
C SER A 546 -24.98 -6.43 10.10
N VAL A 547 -25.98 -5.59 9.82
CA VAL A 547 -26.30 -5.17 8.45
C VAL A 547 -25.97 -3.69 8.25
N ASP A 548 -25.54 -3.36 7.05
CA ASP A 548 -25.33 -1.99 6.60
C ASP A 548 -26.64 -1.35 6.08
N LYS A 549 -26.57 -0.16 5.50
CA LYS A 549 -27.71 0.55 4.90
C LYS A 549 -28.33 -0.14 3.68
N PHE A 550 -27.61 -1.09 3.08
CA PHE A 550 -28.10 -1.90 1.96
C PHE A 550 -28.70 -3.24 2.43
N GLY A 551 -28.68 -3.52 3.73
CA GLY A 551 -29.10 -4.79 4.31
C GLY A 551 -28.10 -5.92 4.10
N TRP A 552 -26.83 -5.60 3.82
CA TRP A 552 -25.78 -6.59 3.59
C TRP A 552 -25.07 -6.95 4.89
N THR A 553 -24.79 -8.26 5.05
CA THR A 553 -23.98 -8.79 6.16
C THR A 553 -22.51 -8.91 5.76
N PRO A 554 -21.58 -9.01 6.74
CA PRO A 554 -20.17 -9.33 6.43
C PRO A 554 -20.02 -10.59 5.55
N LEU A 555 -20.84 -11.63 5.78
CA LEU A 555 -20.78 -12.86 4.98
C LEU A 555 -21.28 -12.67 3.53
N LEU A 556 -22.23 -11.77 3.29
CA LEU A 556 -22.63 -11.38 1.93
C LEU A 556 -21.47 -10.69 1.21
N TYR A 557 -20.74 -9.79 1.88
CA TYR A 557 -19.54 -9.16 1.32
C TYR A 557 -18.44 -10.19 1.01
N ALA A 558 -18.14 -11.10 1.94
CA ALA A 558 -17.16 -12.17 1.74
C ALA A 558 -17.47 -13.05 0.53
N ALA A 559 -18.76 -13.26 0.24
CA ALA A 559 -19.22 -14.06 -0.90
C ALA A 559 -19.13 -13.35 -2.25
N THR A 560 -18.92 -12.02 -2.27
CA THR A 560 -18.83 -11.23 -3.51
C THR A 560 -17.42 -10.84 -3.91
N VAL A 561 -16.43 -10.99 -3.01
CA VAL A 561 -15.03 -10.67 -3.29
C VAL A 561 -14.24 -11.97 -3.34
N ASP A 562 -13.69 -12.29 -4.51
CA ASP A 562 -12.79 -13.44 -4.65
C ASP A 562 -11.34 -13.01 -4.37
N PHE A 563 -10.83 -13.38 -3.20
CA PHE A 563 -9.44 -13.17 -2.81
C PHE A 563 -8.52 -14.33 -3.23
N GLY A 564 -9.09 -15.37 -3.86
CA GLY A 564 -8.38 -16.60 -4.24
C GLY A 564 -8.35 -17.66 -3.14
N ASP A 565 -9.03 -17.42 -2.01
CA ASP A 565 -9.27 -18.37 -0.92
C ASP A 565 -10.62 -18.12 -0.21
N ALA A 566 -10.93 -18.92 0.82
CA ALA A 566 -12.16 -18.80 1.61
C ALA A 566 -11.90 -18.47 3.08
N ASP A 567 -10.71 -18.08 3.46
CA ASP A 567 -10.26 -17.92 4.86
C ASP A 567 -11.18 -16.98 5.68
N VAL A 568 -11.67 -15.90 5.05
CA VAL A 568 -12.60 -14.95 5.68
C VAL A 568 -14.01 -15.55 5.82
N VAL A 569 -14.47 -16.30 4.81
CA VAL A 569 -15.77 -16.99 4.88
C VAL A 569 -15.77 -18.02 6.00
N GLU A 570 -14.71 -18.81 6.10
CA GLU A 570 -14.54 -19.79 7.19
C GLU A 570 -14.48 -19.11 8.56
N ALA A 571 -13.76 -17.98 8.68
CA ALA A 571 -13.68 -17.22 9.93
C ALA A 571 -15.06 -16.69 10.36
N LEU A 572 -15.84 -16.16 9.43
CA LEU A 572 -17.19 -15.66 9.69
C LEU A 572 -18.16 -16.78 10.10
N LEU A 573 -18.16 -17.90 9.38
CA LEU A 573 -19.02 -19.06 9.71
C LEU A 573 -18.66 -19.65 11.08
N ALA A 574 -17.37 -19.79 11.37
CA ALA A 574 -16.89 -20.25 12.67
C ALA A 574 -17.28 -19.28 13.82
N ALA A 575 -17.45 -17.99 13.51
CA ALA A 575 -17.92 -16.97 14.43
C ALA A 575 -19.46 -16.87 14.54
N GLY A 576 -20.21 -17.72 13.85
CA GLY A 576 -21.69 -17.75 13.90
C GLY A 576 -22.37 -16.82 12.89
N ALA A 577 -21.73 -16.51 11.77
CA ALA A 577 -22.40 -15.80 10.69
C ALA A 577 -23.52 -16.64 10.07
N ASP A 578 -24.69 -16.02 9.85
CA ASP A 578 -25.87 -16.66 9.27
C ASP A 578 -25.73 -16.79 7.74
N ALA A 579 -25.44 -18.01 7.27
CA ALA A 579 -25.30 -18.33 5.86
C ALA A 579 -26.61 -18.22 5.05
N LYS A 580 -27.76 -18.15 5.72
CA LYS A 580 -29.08 -18.08 5.07
C LYS A 580 -29.64 -16.66 5.00
N LYS A 581 -29.03 -15.71 5.71
CA LYS A 581 -29.50 -14.33 5.75
C LYS A 581 -29.39 -13.68 4.38
N THR A 582 -30.52 -13.13 3.90
CA THR A 582 -30.61 -12.46 2.60
C THR A 582 -30.66 -10.94 2.76
N SER A 583 -30.16 -10.23 1.75
CA SER A 583 -30.40 -8.79 1.61
C SER A 583 -31.85 -8.49 1.18
N PRO A 584 -32.33 -7.24 1.29
CA PRO A 584 -33.70 -6.87 0.89
C PRO A 584 -34.03 -7.18 -0.57
N ASP A 585 -33.04 -7.20 -1.46
CA ASP A 585 -33.18 -7.56 -2.88
C ASP A 585 -33.01 -9.07 -3.14
N GLY A 586 -33.07 -9.90 -2.08
CA GLY A 586 -33.10 -11.36 -2.18
C GLY A 586 -31.74 -12.04 -2.41
N LYS A 587 -30.63 -11.31 -2.32
CA LYS A 587 -29.28 -11.88 -2.46
C LYS A 587 -28.89 -12.66 -1.19
N SER A 588 -28.45 -13.89 -1.34
CA SER A 588 -27.90 -14.72 -0.26
C SER A 588 -26.38 -14.90 -0.46
N PRO A 589 -25.61 -15.23 0.60
CA PRO A 589 -24.20 -15.57 0.46
C PRO A 589 -23.95 -16.64 -0.60
N LEU A 590 -24.76 -17.70 -0.62
CA LEU A 590 -24.65 -18.77 -1.62
C LEU A 590 -24.92 -18.27 -3.05
N SER A 591 -25.94 -17.42 -3.25
CA SER A 591 -26.25 -16.87 -4.58
C SER A 591 -25.12 -15.98 -5.11
N GLN A 592 -24.52 -15.18 -4.23
CA GLN A 592 -23.41 -14.31 -4.60
C GLN A 592 -22.13 -15.09 -4.88
N ALA A 593 -21.81 -16.09 -4.06
CA ALA A 593 -20.65 -16.95 -4.26
C ALA A 593 -20.70 -17.72 -5.59
N LYS A 594 -21.91 -18.17 -6.01
CA LYS A 594 -22.10 -18.80 -7.33
C LYS A 594 -21.69 -17.91 -8.50
N LEU A 595 -21.88 -16.60 -8.34
CA LEU A 595 -21.58 -15.62 -9.40
C LEU A 595 -20.15 -15.12 -9.38
N TYR A 596 -19.55 -14.98 -8.17
CA TYR A 596 -18.39 -14.14 -8.00
C TYR A 596 -17.21 -14.78 -7.27
N SER A 597 -17.44 -15.78 -6.40
CA SER A 597 -16.39 -16.35 -5.56
C SER A 597 -16.42 -17.88 -5.52
N PRO A 598 -15.75 -18.55 -6.46
CA PRO A 598 -15.62 -20.01 -6.44
C PRO A 598 -15.08 -20.57 -5.12
N SER A 599 -14.15 -19.84 -4.48
CA SER A 599 -13.58 -20.23 -3.18
C SER A 599 -14.63 -20.23 -2.08
N ALA A 600 -15.41 -19.15 -1.95
CA ALA A 600 -16.53 -19.07 -1.00
C ALA A 600 -17.62 -20.09 -1.32
N LEU A 601 -17.91 -20.34 -2.60
CA LEU A 601 -18.91 -21.32 -3.03
C LEU A 601 -18.59 -22.73 -2.54
N ALA A 602 -17.33 -23.12 -2.55
CA ALA A 602 -16.91 -24.45 -2.09
C ALA A 602 -17.20 -24.67 -0.61
N ILE A 603 -17.14 -23.61 0.21
CA ILE A 603 -17.45 -23.66 1.65
C ILE A 603 -18.97 -23.57 1.91
N LEU A 604 -19.66 -22.63 1.25
CA LEU A 604 -21.09 -22.38 1.48
C LEU A 604 -22.04 -23.49 0.97
N LYS A 605 -21.52 -24.46 0.22
CA LYS A 605 -22.25 -25.67 -0.22
C LYS A 605 -22.18 -26.83 0.79
N ARG A 606 -21.27 -26.77 1.76
CA ARG A 606 -21.13 -27.76 2.84
C ARG A 606 -22.20 -27.57 3.91
#